data_fc6808f0d0f127e697a7cb556b5492f0
#
_entry.id   fc6808f0d0f127e697a7cb556b5492f0
#
_cell.length_a   1.000
_cell.length_b   1.000
_cell.length_c   1.000
_cell.angle_alpha   90.00
_cell.angle_beta   90.00
_cell.angle_gamma   90.00
#
_symmetry.space_group_name_H-M   'P 1'
#
loop_
_entity.id
_entity.type
_entity.pdbx_description
1 polymer ?
#
loop_
_entity_poly.entity_id
_entity_poly.type
_entity_poly.pdbx_seq_one_letter_code
_entity_poly.pdbx_strand_id
1 'polypeptide(L)' 'MGIDTERDIETNLQIGPTDQAMVRIFVSAGSLEIPMDFTADEAEEIAEEIRAAAATVRQAKPKKR' A
#
# COMPACT_ATOMS: atom_id res chain seq x y z
N MET A 1 20.44 5.28 1.68
CA MET A 1 20.36 4.87 1.78
C MET A 1 19.87 4.26 1.96
N GLY A 2 19.71 3.94 2.09
CA GLY A 2 19.45 3.28 2.23
C GLY A 2 18.99 2.58 2.74
N ILE A 3 18.46 2.49 2.90
CA ILE A 3 18.00 1.90 3.44
C ILE A 3 17.69 0.97 3.23
N ASP A 4 17.46 0.79 2.95
CA ASP A 4 17.17 -0.13 2.79
C ASP A 4 17.53 -1.01 2.59
N THR A 5 17.79 -0.84 2.54
CA THR A 5 18.21 -1.59 2.20
C THR A 5 18.40 -2.66 2.64
N GLU A 6 18.61 -2.87 3.22
CA GLU A 6 18.81 -3.80 3.69
C GLU A 6 17.95 -4.57 3.98
N ARG A 7 17.20 -4.61 3.73
CA ARG A 7 16.41 -5.34 3.99
C ARG A 7 16.28 -6.31 3.19
N ASP A 8 16.43 -7.25 3.36
CA ASP A 8 16.23 -8.35 2.70
C ASP A 8 14.89 -8.87 2.86
N ILE A 9 13.97 -8.28 3.49
CA ILE A 9 12.64 -8.76 3.68
C ILE A 9 11.84 -8.48 2.46
N GLU A 10 11.28 -9.53 1.87
CA GLU A 10 10.39 -9.35 0.77
C GLU A 10 9.05 -8.94 1.27
N THR A 11 8.50 -7.88 0.78
CA THR A 11 7.19 -7.36 1.16
C THR A 11 6.25 -7.47 -0.01
N ASN A 12 5.11 -8.08 0.21
CA ASN A 12 4.09 -8.18 -0.82
C ASN A 12 2.83 -7.49 -0.38
N LEU A 13 2.16 -6.87 -1.32
CA LEU A 13 0.91 -6.20 -1.07
C LEU A 13 -0.09 -6.71 -2.09
N GLN A 14 -1.20 -7.22 -1.61
CA GLN A 14 -2.25 -7.71 -2.49
C GLN A 14 -3.55 -7.04 -2.12
N ILE A 15 -4.33 -6.67 -3.10
CA ILE A 15 -5.60 -6.00 -2.88
C ILE A 15 -6.63 -6.71 -3.72
N GLY A 16 -7.74 -7.05 -3.12
CA GLY A 16 -8.79 -7.71 -3.87
C GLY A 16 -10.11 -7.76 -3.11
N PRO A 17 -11.16 -8.14 -3.79
CA PRO A 17 -12.46 -8.24 -3.14
C PRO A 17 -12.57 -9.54 -2.37
N THR A 18 -13.41 -9.53 -1.34
CA THR A 18 -13.68 -10.76 -0.61
C THR A 18 -15.09 -11.21 -0.95
N ASP A 19 -15.42 -12.44 -0.58
CA ASP A 19 -16.76 -12.92 -0.83
C ASP A 19 -17.74 -12.40 0.21
N GLN A 20 -17.31 -11.51 1.10
CA GLN A 20 -18.18 -10.85 2.05
C GLN A 20 -18.40 -9.40 1.64
N ALA A 21 -18.14 -9.07 0.39
CA ALA A 21 -18.34 -7.73 -0.14
C ALA A 21 -17.45 -6.71 0.54
N MET A 22 -16.26 -7.12 0.90
CA MET A 22 -15.26 -6.21 1.48
C MET A 22 -14.07 -6.15 0.55
N VAL A 23 -13.21 -5.18 0.79
CA VAL A 23 -11.96 -5.09 0.07
C VAL A 23 -10.85 -5.47 1.04
N ARG A 24 -10.06 -6.44 0.67
CA ARG A 24 -8.98 -6.89 1.54
C ARG A 24 -7.66 -6.37 1.04
N ILE A 25 -6.91 -5.76 1.95
CA ILE A 25 -5.53 -5.40 1.68
C ILE A 25 -4.69 -6.33 2.52
N PHE A 26 -3.89 -7.15 1.86
CA PHE A 26 -3.10 -8.15 2.54
C PHE A 26 -1.64 -7.80 2.39
N VAL A 27 -0.98 -7.60 3.51
CA VAL A 27 0.43 -7.25 3.51
C VAL A 27 1.19 -8.41 4.13
N SER A 28 2.23 -8.85 3.48
CA SER A 28 3.08 -9.88 4.06
C SER A 28 4.53 -9.46 3.94
N ALA A 29 5.29 -9.73 4.98
CA ALA A 29 6.69 -9.37 5.03
C ALA A 29 7.37 -10.43 5.87
N GLY A 30 8.24 -11.21 5.25
CA GLY A 30 8.86 -12.31 5.95
C GLY A 30 7.80 -13.29 6.39
N SER A 31 7.75 -13.60 7.67
CA SER A 31 6.74 -14.50 8.19
C SER A 31 5.52 -13.75 8.72
N LEU A 32 5.51 -12.44 8.61
CA LEU A 32 4.41 -11.65 9.10
C LEU A 32 3.34 -11.51 8.03
N GLU A 33 2.09 -11.69 8.38
CA GLU A 33 0.99 -11.56 7.44
C GLU A 33 -0.09 -10.74 8.10
N ILE A 34 -0.52 -9.69 7.45
CA ILE A 34 -1.49 -8.77 8.01
C ILE A 34 -2.62 -8.57 7.02
N PRO A 35 -3.74 -9.27 7.21
CA PRO A 35 -4.91 -9.02 6.37
C PRO A 35 -5.75 -7.92 6.99
N MET A 36 -6.25 -7.00 6.16
CA MET A 36 -7.08 -5.91 6.61
C MET A 36 -8.25 -5.81 5.67
N ASP A 37 -9.45 -5.83 6.22
CA ASP A 37 -10.66 -5.76 5.41
C ASP A 37 -11.32 -4.42 5.60
N PHE A 38 -11.77 -3.83 4.52
CA PHE A 38 -12.39 -2.52 4.54
C PHE A 38 -13.69 -2.56 3.74
N THR A 39 -14.62 -1.70 4.08
CA THR A 39 -15.81 -1.55 3.26
C THR A 39 -15.39 -0.88 1.95
N ALA A 40 -16.27 -0.94 0.97
CA ALA A 40 -15.97 -0.32 -0.32
C ALA A 40 -15.72 1.18 -0.14
N ASP A 41 -16.50 1.84 0.70
CA ASP A 41 -16.32 3.27 0.91
C ASP A 41 -14.99 3.57 1.57
N GLU A 42 -14.64 2.78 2.59
CA GLU A 42 -13.36 2.98 3.26
C GLU A 42 -12.20 2.74 2.29
N ALA A 43 -12.34 1.73 1.46
CA ALA A 43 -11.29 1.41 0.50
C ALA A 43 -11.11 2.54 -0.49
N GLU A 44 -12.21 3.16 -0.91
CA GLU A 44 -12.11 4.26 -1.85
C GLU A 44 -11.46 5.47 -1.19
N GLU A 45 -11.72 5.70 0.08
CA GLU A 45 -11.06 6.79 0.77
C GLU A 45 -9.56 6.55 0.88
N ILE A 46 -9.18 5.31 1.15
CA ILE A 46 -7.77 4.98 1.20
C ILE A 46 -7.14 5.20 -0.16
N ALA A 47 -7.84 4.79 -1.21
CA ALA A 47 -7.32 4.95 -2.56
C ALA A 47 -7.11 6.41 -2.90
N GLU A 48 -8.01 7.28 -2.45
CA GLU A 48 -7.86 8.69 -2.71
C GLU A 48 -6.66 9.27 -1.99
N GLU A 49 -6.39 8.81 -0.78
CA GLU A 49 -5.23 9.28 -0.06
C GLU A 49 -3.94 8.84 -0.72
N ILE A 50 -3.94 7.62 -1.23
CA ILE A 50 -2.76 7.14 -1.93
C ILE A 50 -2.57 7.95 -3.20
N ARG A 51 -3.65 8.22 -3.92
CA ARG A 51 -3.56 8.99 -5.14
C ARG A 51 -3.06 10.40 -4.87
N ALA A 52 -3.54 11.02 -3.78
CA ALA A 52 -3.11 12.36 -3.43
C ALA A 52 -1.63 12.38 -3.07
N ALA A 53 -1.18 11.36 -2.35
CA ALA A 53 0.23 11.30 -1.98
C ALA A 53 1.09 11.12 -3.22
N ALA A 54 0.64 10.30 -4.16
CA ALA A 54 1.39 10.09 -5.39
C ALA A 54 1.49 11.39 -6.19
N ALA A 55 0.40 12.15 -6.21
CA ALA A 55 0.40 13.41 -6.94
C ALA A 55 1.37 14.39 -6.29
N THR A 56 1.41 14.40 -4.97
CA THR A 56 2.33 15.29 -4.26
C THR A 56 3.78 14.93 -4.60
N VAL A 57 4.08 13.65 -4.64
CA VAL A 57 5.43 13.22 -4.95
C VAL A 57 5.79 13.62 -6.39
N ARG A 58 4.86 13.45 -7.32
CA ARG A 58 5.13 13.82 -8.70
C ARG A 58 5.37 15.29 -8.84
N GLN A 59 4.58 16.10 -8.15
CA GLN A 59 4.74 17.54 -8.28
C GLN A 59 6.00 18.03 -7.62
N ALA A 60 6.40 17.37 -6.55
CA ALA A 60 7.61 17.77 -5.87
C ALA A 60 8.82 17.58 -6.76
N LYS A 61 8.77 16.67 -7.67
CA LYS A 61 9.78 16.48 -8.56
C LYS A 61 11.01 16.26 -7.92
N PRO A 62 11.32 15.28 -7.61
CA PRO A 62 12.51 14.96 -6.91
C PRO A 62 13.68 15.43 -7.64
N LYS A 63 14.45 15.91 -7.43
CA LYS A 63 15.46 16.21 -7.97
C LYS A 63 16.22 15.45 -8.33
N LYS A 64 16.14 15.03 -8.58
CA LYS A 64 16.80 14.34 -8.96
C LYS A 64 17.37 14.04 -9.16
N ARG A 65 17.60 13.85 -9.18
CA ARG A 65 18.12 13.50 -9.29
C ARG A 65 18.27 13.29 -9.58
#